data_d3503b4c5a9da4568ea1c21bfd1bf56b
#
_entry.id   d3503b4c5a9da4568ea1c21bfd1bf56b
#
_cell.length_a   1.000
_cell.length_b   1.000
_cell.length_c   1.000
_cell.angle_alpha   90.00
_cell.angle_beta   90.00
_cell.angle_gamma   90.00
#
_symmetry.space_group_name_H-M   'P 1'
#
loop_
_entity.id
_entity.type
_entity.pdbx_description
1 polymer ?
#
loop_
_entity_poly.entity_id
_entity_poly.type
_entity_poly.pdbx_seq_one_letter_code
_entity_poly.pdbx_strand_id
1 'polypeptide(L)'
;HIKNEIMKNLLINNQEISQNNIDQSKNFAIKKLINKSIKKSEIEKYEIKDYNQIDLQNYIKSIEKNLSTNSNGLKEIFSRSNISYQTFVDNRKIELLWNTLIFQIYRNQTNINTIEVENEFEQVKKNENEEELKELKQKILNKKREEKLSLFSRSHFSNLENTVTVKFK
;
A
#
# COMPACT_ATOMS: atom_id res chain seq x y z
N HIS A 1 -19.42 -3.88 7.86
CA HIS A 1 -18.01 -3.67 7.46
C HIS A 1 -17.60 -4.54 6.27
N ILE A 2 -17.83 -5.87 6.29
CA ILE A 2 -17.41 -6.80 5.21
C ILE A 2 -18.03 -6.41 3.86
N LYS A 3 -19.35 -6.17 3.81
CA LYS A 3 -20.05 -5.74 2.60
C LYS A 3 -19.42 -4.49 1.98
N ASN A 4 -19.12 -3.48 2.80
CA ASN A 4 -18.52 -2.23 2.32
C ASN A 4 -17.09 -2.46 1.78
N GLU A 5 -16.32 -3.37 2.40
CA GLU A 5 -14.98 -3.70 1.90
C GLU A 5 -15.04 -4.43 0.56
N ILE A 6 -16.01 -5.36 0.38
CA ILE A 6 -16.25 -6.04 -0.90
C ILE A 6 -16.63 -5.01 -1.97
N MET A 7 -17.66 -4.20 -1.73
CA MET A 7 -18.16 -3.20 -2.68
C MET A 7 -17.06 -2.22 -3.08
N LYS A 8 -16.28 -1.74 -2.12
CA LYS A 8 -15.14 -0.86 -2.36
C LYS A 8 -14.11 -1.51 -3.28
N ASN A 9 -13.75 -2.77 -3.04
CA ASN A 9 -12.78 -3.48 -3.86
C ASN A 9 -13.26 -3.66 -5.30
N LEU A 10 -14.51 -4.07 -5.49
CA LEU A 10 -15.09 -4.23 -6.81
C LEU A 10 -15.10 -2.90 -7.59
N LEU A 11 -15.52 -1.81 -6.95
CA LEU A 11 -15.53 -0.48 -7.56
C LEU A 11 -14.14 0.01 -7.97
N ILE A 12 -13.16 -0.05 -7.06
CA ILE A 12 -11.81 0.44 -7.34
C ILE A 12 -11.15 -0.32 -8.49
N ASN A 13 -11.45 -1.62 -8.61
CA ASN A 13 -10.94 -2.48 -9.67
C ASN A 13 -11.80 -2.46 -10.95
N ASN A 14 -12.81 -1.60 -11.01
CA ASN A 14 -13.76 -1.50 -12.12
C ASN A 14 -14.42 -2.87 -12.46
N GLN A 15 -14.74 -3.64 -11.41
CA GLN A 15 -15.39 -4.94 -11.53
C GLN A 15 -16.90 -4.83 -11.35
N GLU A 16 -17.63 -5.64 -12.09
CA GLU A 16 -19.09 -5.71 -11.99
C GLU A 16 -19.54 -6.18 -10.60
N ILE A 17 -20.59 -5.54 -10.07
CA ILE A 17 -21.22 -5.90 -8.80
C ILE A 17 -22.23 -7.03 -9.08
N SER A 18 -21.73 -8.26 -9.17
CA SER A 18 -22.52 -9.47 -9.31
C SER A 18 -22.42 -10.35 -8.06
N GLN A 19 -23.38 -11.24 -7.84
CA GLN A 19 -23.36 -12.16 -6.70
C GLN A 19 -22.10 -13.02 -6.70
N ASN A 20 -21.68 -13.50 -7.89
CA ASN A 20 -20.46 -14.29 -8.04
C ASN A 20 -19.21 -13.53 -7.58
N ASN A 21 -19.03 -12.27 -8.03
CA ASN A 21 -17.90 -11.43 -7.65
C ASN A 21 -17.93 -11.08 -6.15
N ILE A 22 -19.12 -10.89 -5.57
CA ILE A 22 -19.30 -10.69 -4.14
C ILE A 22 -18.82 -11.92 -3.35
N ASP A 23 -19.25 -13.11 -3.72
CA ASP A 23 -18.91 -14.36 -3.03
C ASP A 23 -17.41 -14.67 -3.14
N GLN A 24 -16.82 -14.49 -4.30
CA GLN A 24 -15.37 -14.63 -4.50
C GLN A 24 -14.54 -13.63 -3.67
N SER A 25 -15.04 -12.41 -3.51
CA SER A 25 -14.34 -11.35 -2.77
C SER A 25 -14.48 -11.45 -1.25
N LYS A 26 -15.38 -12.29 -0.74
CA LYS A 26 -15.73 -12.34 0.69
C LYS A 26 -14.55 -12.69 1.60
N ASN A 27 -13.85 -13.77 1.30
CA ASN A 27 -12.70 -14.20 2.09
C ASN A 27 -11.55 -13.18 2.03
N PHE A 28 -11.33 -12.60 0.87
CA PHE A 28 -10.34 -11.53 0.70
C PHE A 28 -10.70 -10.29 1.51
N ALA A 29 -11.97 -9.86 1.52
CA ALA A 29 -12.43 -8.72 2.29
C ALA A 29 -12.28 -8.96 3.81
N ILE A 30 -12.60 -10.16 4.30
CA ILE A 30 -12.41 -10.53 5.71
C ILE A 30 -10.92 -10.45 6.06
N LYS A 31 -10.04 -11.08 5.28
CA LYS A 31 -8.59 -11.05 5.50
C LYS A 31 -8.07 -9.61 5.50
N LYS A 32 -8.53 -8.77 4.59
CA LYS A 32 -8.12 -7.36 4.51
C LYS A 32 -8.55 -6.55 5.73
N LEU A 33 -9.73 -6.81 6.29
CA LEU A 33 -10.19 -6.16 7.53
C LEU A 33 -9.39 -6.60 8.74
N ILE A 34 -9.04 -7.89 8.84
CA ILE A 34 -8.16 -8.42 9.90
C ILE A 34 -6.79 -7.76 9.80
N ASN A 35 -6.17 -7.79 8.63
CA ASN A 35 -4.85 -7.21 8.39
C ASN A 35 -4.82 -5.72 8.74
N LYS A 36 -5.87 -4.99 8.37
CA LYS A 36 -6.03 -3.57 8.73
C LYS A 36 -6.09 -3.38 10.25
N SER A 37 -6.82 -4.23 10.96
CA SER A 37 -6.93 -4.14 12.42
C SER A 37 -5.59 -4.39 13.11
N ILE A 38 -4.83 -5.38 12.65
CA ILE A 38 -3.48 -5.69 13.15
C ILE A 38 -2.54 -4.51 12.93
N LYS A 39 -2.49 -3.99 11.68
CA LYS A 39 -1.66 -2.82 11.35
C LYS A 39 -2.01 -1.61 12.20
N LYS A 40 -3.31 -1.33 12.36
CA LYS A 40 -3.77 -0.19 13.14
C LYS A 40 -3.32 -0.30 14.61
N SER A 41 -3.47 -1.48 15.22
CA SER A 41 -3.03 -1.71 16.59
C SER A 41 -1.51 -1.49 16.77
N GLU A 42 -0.70 -1.95 15.81
CA GLU A 42 0.75 -1.77 15.87
C GLU A 42 1.16 -0.32 15.63
N ILE A 43 0.52 0.39 14.69
CA ILE A 43 0.71 1.82 14.44
C ILE A 43 0.40 2.65 15.71
N GLU A 44 -0.69 2.32 16.40
CA GLU A 44 -1.08 2.98 17.66
C GLU A 44 -0.08 2.71 18.77
N LYS A 45 0.43 1.49 18.91
CA LYS A 45 1.46 1.11 19.89
C LYS A 45 2.76 1.90 19.73
N TYR A 46 3.16 2.19 18.48
CA TYR A 46 4.36 2.98 18.19
C TYR A 46 4.07 4.47 18.01
N GLU A 47 2.84 4.91 18.24
CA GLU A 47 2.40 6.31 18.15
C GLU A 47 2.71 6.98 16.80
N ILE A 48 2.68 6.22 15.70
CA ILE A 48 2.95 6.75 14.37
C ILE A 48 1.79 7.63 13.90
N LYS A 49 2.08 8.90 13.62
CA LYS A 49 1.08 9.91 13.23
C LYS A 49 1.31 10.48 11.85
N ASP A 50 2.55 10.44 11.38
CA ASP A 50 2.97 11.07 10.13
C ASP A 50 3.03 10.05 8.98
N TYR A 51 2.60 10.49 7.82
CA TYR A 51 2.66 9.72 6.58
C TYR A 51 2.90 10.65 5.38
N ASN A 52 3.37 10.12 4.27
CA ASN A 52 3.59 10.88 3.05
C ASN A 52 2.24 11.28 2.41
N GLN A 53 1.89 12.56 2.51
CA GLN A 53 0.65 13.10 1.94
C GLN A 53 0.65 13.07 0.40
N ILE A 54 1.80 13.20 -0.23
CA ILE A 54 1.95 13.13 -1.69
C ILE A 54 1.54 11.73 -2.18
N ASP A 55 1.96 10.68 -1.48
CA ASP A 55 1.59 9.30 -1.82
C ASP A 55 0.09 9.06 -1.69
N LEU A 56 -0.57 9.69 -0.70
CA LEU A 56 -2.03 9.64 -0.60
C LEU A 56 -2.70 10.31 -1.81
N GLN A 57 -2.24 11.50 -2.16
CA GLN A 57 -2.78 12.24 -3.31
C GLN A 57 -2.56 11.48 -4.63
N ASN A 58 -1.36 10.95 -4.84
CA ASN A 58 -1.03 10.15 -6.03
C ASN A 58 -1.90 8.89 -6.12
N TYR A 59 -2.15 8.22 -5.00
CA TYR A 59 -3.04 7.08 -4.95
C TYR A 59 -4.47 7.46 -5.33
N ILE A 60 -5.02 8.55 -4.77
CA ILE A 60 -6.37 9.02 -5.12
C ILE A 60 -6.45 9.33 -6.61
N LYS A 61 -5.49 10.09 -7.15
CA LYS A 61 -5.43 10.40 -8.58
C LYS A 61 -5.32 9.15 -9.47
N SER A 62 -4.62 8.12 -9.02
CA SER A 62 -4.54 6.85 -9.77
C SER A 62 -5.89 6.15 -9.86
N ILE A 63 -6.70 6.20 -8.79
CA ILE A 63 -8.05 5.64 -8.78
C ILE A 63 -9.00 6.49 -9.65
N GLU A 64 -8.91 7.82 -9.56
CA GLU A 64 -9.68 8.73 -10.41
C GLU A 64 -9.42 8.44 -11.90
N LYS A 65 -8.15 8.28 -12.27
CA LYS A 65 -7.74 7.92 -13.64
C LYS A 65 -8.28 6.55 -14.06
N ASN A 66 -8.16 5.56 -13.18
CA ASN A 66 -8.63 4.19 -13.45
C ASN A 66 -10.15 4.13 -13.67
N LEU A 67 -10.91 4.95 -12.96
CA LEU A 67 -12.37 5.05 -13.08
C LEU A 67 -12.81 6.14 -14.07
N SER A 68 -11.89 6.74 -14.83
CA SER A 68 -12.16 7.83 -15.78
C SER A 68 -12.99 8.96 -15.20
N THR A 69 -12.68 9.37 -13.97
CA THR A 69 -13.43 10.37 -13.20
C THR A 69 -12.50 11.40 -12.54
N ASN A 70 -13.08 12.37 -11.85
CA ASN A 70 -12.37 13.35 -11.02
C ASN A 70 -12.77 13.19 -9.54
N SER A 71 -12.21 14.02 -8.65
CA SER A 71 -12.45 13.93 -7.21
C SER A 71 -13.93 14.02 -6.82
N ASN A 72 -14.72 14.82 -7.51
CA ASN A 72 -16.17 14.93 -7.25
C ASN A 72 -16.90 13.68 -7.74
N GLY A 73 -16.63 13.23 -8.97
CA GLY A 73 -17.20 12.00 -9.51
C GLY A 73 -16.80 10.78 -8.71
N LEU A 74 -15.57 10.70 -8.19
CA LEU A 74 -15.15 9.62 -7.31
C LEU A 74 -15.99 9.59 -6.02
N LYS A 75 -16.23 10.75 -5.37
CA LYS A 75 -17.12 10.84 -4.20
C LYS A 75 -18.54 10.40 -4.52
N GLU A 76 -19.08 10.79 -5.69
CA GLU A 76 -20.42 10.38 -6.13
C GLU A 76 -20.50 8.87 -6.35
N ILE A 77 -19.51 8.24 -7.02
CA ILE A 77 -19.45 6.79 -7.22
C ILE A 77 -19.52 6.06 -5.88
N PHE A 78 -18.72 6.50 -4.90
CA PHE A 78 -18.74 5.93 -3.55
C PHE A 78 -20.08 6.12 -2.85
N SER A 79 -20.65 7.33 -2.92
CA SER A 79 -21.94 7.67 -2.31
C SER A 79 -23.08 6.82 -2.89
N ARG A 80 -23.18 6.69 -4.22
CA ARG A 80 -24.20 5.86 -4.90
C ARG A 80 -24.13 4.39 -4.48
N SER A 81 -22.97 3.93 -4.07
CA SER A 81 -22.72 2.55 -3.61
C SER A 81 -22.82 2.41 -2.09
N ASN A 82 -23.29 3.44 -1.37
CA ASN A 82 -23.32 3.49 0.09
C ASN A 82 -21.96 3.22 0.76
N ILE A 83 -20.87 3.65 0.12
CA ILE A 83 -19.51 3.54 0.65
C ILE A 83 -19.04 4.91 1.09
N SER A 84 -18.51 5.02 2.30
CA SER A 84 -17.93 6.25 2.79
C SER A 84 -16.60 6.53 2.09
N TYR A 85 -16.52 7.66 1.37
CA TYR A 85 -15.26 8.16 0.79
C TYR A 85 -14.20 8.39 1.88
N GLN A 86 -14.60 8.89 3.05
CA GLN A 86 -13.70 9.08 4.18
C GLN A 86 -13.09 7.74 4.63
N THR A 87 -13.91 6.69 4.75
CA THR A 87 -13.41 5.35 5.09
C THR A 87 -12.41 4.82 4.03
N PHE A 88 -12.63 5.12 2.76
CA PHE A 88 -11.67 4.77 1.69
C PHE A 88 -10.33 5.48 1.90
N VAL A 89 -10.34 6.79 2.15
CA VAL A 89 -9.13 7.59 2.42
C VAL A 89 -8.43 7.09 3.68
N ASP A 90 -9.17 6.86 4.78
CA ASP A 90 -8.59 6.41 6.05
C ASP A 90 -7.97 5.01 5.95
N ASN A 91 -8.52 4.14 5.13
CA ASN A 91 -7.91 2.84 4.84
C ASN A 91 -6.56 2.99 4.15
N ARG A 92 -6.44 3.94 3.21
CA ARG A 92 -5.14 4.22 2.56
C ARG A 92 -4.15 4.85 3.52
N LYS A 93 -4.60 5.75 4.39
CA LYS A 93 -3.73 6.33 5.45
C LYS A 93 -3.11 5.27 6.35
N ILE A 94 -3.87 4.24 6.75
CA ILE A 94 -3.32 3.13 7.55
C ILE A 94 -2.18 2.42 6.84
N GLU A 95 -2.28 2.18 5.53
CA GLU A 95 -1.18 1.58 4.75
C GLU A 95 0.05 2.51 4.69
N LEU A 96 -0.15 3.82 4.56
CA LEU A 96 0.94 4.79 4.55
C LEU A 96 1.61 4.93 5.93
N LEU A 97 0.82 4.96 7.00
CA LEU A 97 1.33 4.96 8.38
C LEU A 97 2.11 3.66 8.68
N TRP A 98 1.62 2.52 8.18
CA TRP A 98 2.34 1.25 8.27
C TRP A 98 3.69 1.31 7.57
N ASN A 99 3.77 1.88 6.37
CA ASN A 99 5.04 2.07 5.68
C ASN A 99 6.01 2.96 6.47
N THR A 100 5.49 4.03 7.09
CA THR A 100 6.29 4.88 7.99
C THR A 100 6.81 4.10 9.20
N LEU A 101 5.97 3.29 9.84
CA LEU A 101 6.35 2.42 10.96
C LEU A 101 7.48 1.48 10.56
N ILE A 102 7.33 0.75 9.47
CA ILE A 102 8.34 -0.19 8.98
C ILE A 102 9.64 0.52 8.67
N PHE A 103 9.59 1.68 8.03
CA PHE A 103 10.78 2.48 7.78
C PHE A 103 11.47 2.90 9.09
N GLN A 104 10.74 3.36 10.08
CA GLN A 104 11.33 3.78 11.37
C GLN A 104 12.00 2.62 12.10
N ILE A 105 11.38 1.44 12.12
CA ILE A 105 11.94 0.25 12.79
C ILE A 105 13.18 -0.26 12.06
N TYR A 106 13.14 -0.34 10.72
CA TYR A 106 14.12 -1.08 9.94
C TYR A 106 15.10 -0.22 9.14
N ARG A 107 15.01 1.13 9.18
CA ARG A 107 15.87 2.02 8.37
C ARG A 107 17.36 1.73 8.50
N ASN A 108 17.82 1.37 9.70
CA ASN A 108 19.23 1.06 9.93
C ASN A 108 19.66 -0.31 9.39
N GLN A 109 18.69 -1.16 9.01
CA GLN A 109 18.91 -2.49 8.44
C GLN A 109 18.76 -2.50 6.92
N THR A 110 18.44 -1.35 6.31
CA THR A 110 18.25 -1.21 4.85
C THR A 110 19.55 -0.87 4.11
N ASN A 111 20.71 -1.13 4.71
CA ASN A 111 21.96 -1.01 4.00
C ASN A 111 21.98 -1.95 2.79
N ILE A 112 22.17 -1.38 1.61
CA ILE A 112 22.24 -2.10 0.35
C ILE A 112 23.70 -2.40 0.05
N ASN A 113 23.98 -3.63 -0.37
CA ASN A 113 25.30 -4.01 -0.85
C ASN A 113 25.61 -3.24 -2.14
N THR A 114 26.65 -2.43 -2.11
CA THR A 114 27.08 -1.64 -3.26
C THR A 114 27.45 -2.51 -4.48
N ILE A 115 27.94 -3.72 -4.26
CA ILE A 115 28.25 -4.69 -5.33
C ILE A 115 26.97 -5.12 -6.06
N GLU A 116 25.87 -5.34 -5.34
CA GLU A 116 24.58 -5.69 -5.98
C GLU A 116 24.03 -4.55 -6.84
N VAL A 117 24.21 -3.31 -6.38
CA VAL A 117 23.81 -2.12 -7.14
C VAL A 117 24.66 -1.98 -8.39
N GLU A 118 25.98 -2.18 -8.27
CA GLU A 118 26.90 -2.09 -9.39
C GLU A 118 26.62 -3.17 -10.44
N ASN A 119 26.41 -4.40 -10.02
CA ASN A 119 26.09 -5.50 -10.93
C ASN A 119 24.79 -5.25 -11.71
N GLU A 120 23.71 -4.76 -11.05
CA GLU A 120 22.45 -4.43 -11.74
C GLU A 120 22.65 -3.23 -12.67
N PHE A 121 23.40 -2.22 -12.23
CA PHE A 121 23.73 -1.05 -13.04
C PHE A 121 24.47 -1.43 -14.31
N GLU A 122 25.50 -2.27 -14.22
CA GLU A 122 26.29 -2.74 -15.39
C GLU A 122 25.42 -3.50 -16.41
N GLN A 123 24.36 -4.20 -15.95
CA GLN A 123 23.45 -4.96 -16.84
C GLN A 123 22.47 -4.05 -17.60
N VAL A 124 22.11 -2.91 -17.04
CA VAL A 124 21.06 -2.05 -17.60
C VAL A 124 21.56 -0.73 -18.16
N LYS A 125 22.81 -0.34 -17.88
CA LYS A 125 23.40 0.88 -18.42
C LYS A 125 23.46 0.81 -19.96
N LYS A 126 23.15 1.94 -20.57
CA LYS A 126 23.28 2.17 -22.03
C LYS A 126 24.29 3.28 -22.26
N ASN A 127 24.49 3.68 -23.52
CA ASN A 127 25.31 4.83 -23.88
C ASN A 127 24.55 6.13 -23.54
N GLU A 128 24.42 6.41 -22.25
CA GLU A 128 23.77 7.58 -21.68
C GLU A 128 24.82 8.58 -21.19
N ASN A 129 24.42 9.82 -20.98
CA ASN A 129 25.32 10.83 -20.43
C ASN A 129 25.55 10.58 -18.91
N GLU A 130 26.53 11.28 -18.34
CA GLU A 130 26.95 11.05 -16.94
C GLU A 130 25.84 11.33 -15.93
N GLU A 131 24.97 12.29 -16.21
CA GLU A 131 23.85 12.67 -15.34
C GLU A 131 22.76 11.58 -15.34
N GLU A 132 22.38 11.08 -16.51
CA GLU A 132 21.45 9.96 -16.67
C GLU A 132 21.95 8.68 -16.00
N LEU A 133 23.25 8.40 -16.09
CA LEU A 133 23.87 7.26 -15.42
C LEU A 133 23.82 7.38 -13.90
N LYS A 134 24.03 8.58 -13.35
CA LYS A 134 23.87 8.83 -11.89
C LYS A 134 22.43 8.65 -11.44
N GLU A 135 21.47 9.17 -12.20
CA GLU A 135 20.04 8.98 -11.91
C GLU A 135 19.64 7.51 -11.96
N LEU A 136 20.12 6.76 -12.96
CA LEU A 136 19.86 5.34 -13.11
C LEU A 136 20.38 4.56 -11.90
N LYS A 137 21.60 4.82 -11.46
CA LYS A 137 22.22 4.19 -10.28
C LYS A 137 21.42 4.52 -9.00
N GLN A 138 20.96 5.76 -8.85
CA GLN A 138 20.13 6.16 -7.72
C GLN A 138 18.74 5.47 -7.75
N LYS A 139 18.14 5.31 -8.93
CA LYS A 139 16.88 4.55 -9.10
C LYS A 139 17.03 3.08 -8.69
N ILE A 140 18.12 2.44 -9.10
CA ILE A 140 18.44 1.04 -8.71
C ILE A 140 18.58 0.94 -7.18
N LEU A 141 19.35 1.84 -6.58
CA LEU A 141 19.55 1.88 -5.13
C LEU A 141 18.24 2.04 -4.37
N ASN A 142 17.40 2.97 -4.80
CA ASN A 142 16.09 3.21 -4.18
C ASN A 142 15.17 2.00 -4.33
N LYS A 143 15.11 1.40 -5.52
CA LYS A 143 14.35 0.17 -5.77
C LYS A 143 14.76 -0.96 -4.82
N LYS A 144 16.06 -1.22 -4.66
CA LYS A 144 16.57 -2.25 -3.73
C LYS A 144 16.23 -1.95 -2.27
N ARG A 145 16.27 -0.68 -1.86
CA ARG A 145 15.82 -0.28 -0.52
C ARG A 145 14.32 -0.55 -0.30
N GLU A 146 13.50 -0.22 -1.28
CA GLU A 146 12.05 -0.49 -1.24
C GLU A 146 11.75 -1.99 -1.19
N GLU A 147 12.43 -2.80 -1.99
CA GLU A 147 12.32 -4.26 -1.96
C GLU A 147 12.69 -4.83 -0.58
N LYS A 148 13.77 -4.35 0.02
CA LYS A 148 14.20 -4.76 1.35
C LYS A 148 13.22 -4.35 2.44
N LEU A 149 12.70 -3.11 2.38
CA LEU A 149 11.63 -2.65 3.28
C LEU A 149 10.35 -3.47 3.11
N SER A 150 10.00 -3.85 1.88
CA SER A 150 8.85 -4.72 1.61
C SER A 150 9.04 -6.12 2.24
N LEU A 151 10.25 -6.68 2.21
CA LEU A 151 10.55 -7.93 2.90
C LEU A 151 10.41 -7.80 4.42
N PHE A 152 10.96 -6.74 5.01
CA PHE A 152 10.80 -6.47 6.44
C PHE A 152 9.33 -6.26 6.81
N SER A 153 8.57 -5.52 5.99
CA SER A 153 7.13 -5.32 6.21
C SER A 153 6.37 -6.64 6.28
N ARG A 154 6.64 -7.55 5.34
CA ARG A 154 6.00 -8.89 5.30
C ARG A 154 6.40 -9.73 6.50
N SER A 155 7.69 -9.77 6.85
CA SER A 155 8.19 -10.52 8.00
C SER A 155 7.62 -9.99 9.32
N HIS A 156 7.64 -8.67 9.51
CA HIS A 156 7.08 -8.04 10.70
C HIS A 156 5.58 -8.33 10.85
N PHE A 157 4.83 -8.18 9.74
CA PHE A 157 3.41 -8.47 9.71
C PHE A 157 3.11 -9.94 10.01
N SER A 158 3.84 -10.88 9.41
CA SER A 158 3.68 -12.32 9.66
C SER A 158 3.93 -12.68 11.13
N ASN A 159 4.92 -12.06 11.76
CA ASN A 159 5.17 -12.25 13.20
C ASN A 159 3.97 -11.78 14.05
N LEU A 160 3.37 -10.63 13.67
CA LEU A 160 2.17 -10.13 14.36
C LEU A 160 0.96 -11.05 14.16
N GLU A 161 0.72 -11.53 12.94
CA GLU A 161 -0.39 -12.49 12.68
C GLU A 161 -0.33 -13.73 13.58
N ASN A 162 0.87 -14.20 13.89
CA ASN A 162 1.07 -15.37 14.75
C ASN A 162 0.87 -15.08 16.25
N THR A 163 0.87 -13.82 16.66
CA THR A 163 0.80 -13.43 18.09
C THR A 163 -0.52 -12.77 18.47
N VAL A 164 -1.31 -12.31 17.49
CA VAL A 164 -2.55 -11.56 17.72
C VAL A 164 -3.78 -12.44 17.61
N THR A 165 -4.63 -12.39 18.65
CA THR A 165 -5.97 -13.00 18.60
C THR A 165 -7.00 -11.98 18.14
N VAL A 166 -7.60 -12.20 16.98
CA VAL A 166 -8.66 -11.34 16.44
C VAL A 166 -10.02 -11.82 16.95
N LYS A 167 -10.75 -10.95 17.68
CA LYS A 167 -12.13 -11.21 18.11
C LYS A 167 -13.08 -10.42 17.22
N PHE A 168 -14.01 -11.10 16.60
CA PHE A 168 -15.12 -10.45 15.87
C PHE A 168 -16.23 -10.07 16.87
N LYS A 169 -16.65 -8.81 16.84
CA LYS A 169 -17.82 -8.31 17.56
C LYS A 169 -18.96 -8.06 16.60
#